data_801457c8906a819d2af68f7325ea35bf
#
_entry.id   801457c8906a819d2af68f7325ea35bf
#
_cell.length_a   1.000
_cell.length_b   1.000
_cell.length_c   1.000
_cell.angle_alpha   90.00
_cell.angle_beta   90.00
_cell.angle_gamma   90.00
#
_symmetry.space_group_name_H-M   'P 1'
#
loop_
_entity.id
_entity.type
_entity.pdbx_description
1 polymer ?
#
loop_
_entity_poly.entity_id
_entity_poly.type
_entity_poly.pdbx_seq_one_letter_code
_entity_poly.pdbx_strand_id
1 'polypeptide(L)'
;MKAKIAIICSMLLGVFSLPVHAAEVGVTNTEIRIGQFAALTGPAAELGKRLQQGILAHFAAVNAASGINGRSLKLISRDDGYEPNKAIVAVKTLIDEDKVFALIGSVGTPTTLAAVPAINAAGIPLIGPFTGAQALREPFNRNLFHVRASYLDETERIVQHLSTLGISKIAVFHQNDSYGKAGLEGVVRALAKRNLNPAATVTVERNSVDVAGPLA
;
A
#
# COMPACT_ATOMS: atom_id res chain seq x y z
N MET A 1 86.40 11.46 -8.30
CA MET A 1 85.34 10.74 -7.55
C MET A 1 84.02 11.36 -7.91
N LYS A 2 83.22 10.70 -8.75
CA LYS A 2 81.89 11.19 -9.22
C LYS A 2 80.80 10.41 -8.51
N ALA A 3 80.05 11.06 -7.65
CA ALA A 3 78.91 10.50 -6.98
C ALA A 3 77.74 10.49 -7.95
N LYS A 4 77.12 9.32 -8.21
CA LYS A 4 75.87 9.15 -8.97
C LYS A 4 74.71 9.26 -8.00
N ILE A 5 73.88 10.31 -8.10
CA ILE A 5 72.61 10.45 -7.40
C ILE A 5 71.57 9.67 -8.22
N ALA A 6 71.05 8.58 -7.64
CA ALA A 6 69.91 7.84 -8.20
C ALA A 6 68.62 8.46 -7.66
N ILE A 7 67.85 9.11 -8.53
CA ILE A 7 66.50 9.61 -8.22
C ILE A 7 65.52 8.45 -8.37
N ILE A 8 65.01 7.92 -7.25
CA ILE A 8 63.94 6.95 -7.24
C ILE A 8 62.62 7.72 -7.37
N CYS A 9 62.02 7.67 -8.56
CA CYS A 9 60.72 8.26 -8.82
C CYS A 9 59.65 7.26 -8.30
N SER A 10 59.18 7.43 -7.07
CA SER A 10 58.06 6.63 -6.52
C SER A 10 56.76 7.12 -7.14
N MET A 11 56.28 6.36 -8.11
CA MET A 11 54.97 6.55 -8.72
C MET A 11 53.90 6.10 -7.74
N LEU A 12 53.30 7.04 -6.98
CA LEU A 12 52.08 6.76 -6.19
C LEU A 12 50.92 6.52 -7.16
N LEU A 13 50.61 5.24 -7.44
CA LEU A 13 49.33 4.86 -8.02
C LEU A 13 48.26 5.10 -6.95
N GLY A 14 47.61 6.25 -6.96
CA GLY A 14 46.40 6.51 -6.24
C GLY A 14 45.28 5.62 -6.79
N VAL A 15 44.95 4.56 -6.06
CA VAL A 15 43.75 3.75 -6.35
C VAL A 15 42.56 4.63 -6.03
N PHE A 16 42.01 5.30 -7.04
CA PHE A 16 40.71 5.93 -6.94
C PHE A 16 39.65 4.81 -6.75
N SER A 17 39.34 4.47 -5.51
CA SER A 17 38.20 3.65 -5.19
C SER A 17 36.93 4.48 -5.54
N LEU A 18 36.42 4.31 -6.75
CA LEU A 18 35.09 4.79 -7.09
C LEU A 18 34.12 4.09 -6.15
N PRO A 19 33.25 4.84 -5.44
CA PRO A 19 32.22 4.19 -4.63
C PRO A 19 31.35 3.35 -5.57
N VAL A 20 31.47 2.05 -5.48
CA VAL A 20 30.51 1.14 -6.11
C VAL A 20 29.22 1.32 -5.33
N HIS A 21 28.35 2.21 -5.80
CA HIS A 21 26.99 2.24 -5.32
C HIS A 21 26.37 0.91 -5.70
N ALA A 22 26.10 0.07 -4.72
CA ALA A 22 25.27 -1.11 -4.93
C ALA A 22 23.99 -0.64 -5.62
N ALA A 23 23.69 -1.18 -6.79
CA ALA A 23 22.51 -0.79 -7.54
C ALA A 23 21.28 -1.14 -6.68
N GLU A 24 20.50 -0.13 -6.29
CA GLU A 24 19.27 -0.33 -5.54
C GLU A 24 18.27 -1.10 -6.38
N VAL A 25 17.61 -2.11 -5.78
CA VAL A 25 16.63 -2.91 -6.51
C VAL A 25 15.51 -2.01 -7.03
N GLY A 26 15.15 -2.17 -8.30
CA GLY A 26 14.10 -1.38 -8.95
C GLY A 26 14.52 0.04 -9.36
N VAL A 27 15.78 0.43 -9.15
CA VAL A 27 16.32 1.73 -9.56
C VAL A 27 17.42 1.50 -10.61
N THR A 28 17.24 2.08 -11.78
CA THR A 28 18.24 2.08 -12.86
C THR A 28 18.74 3.50 -13.12
N ASN A 29 19.58 3.67 -14.11
CA ASN A 29 20.03 5.02 -14.53
C ASN A 29 18.91 5.86 -15.15
N THR A 30 17.81 5.24 -15.62
CA THR A 30 16.73 5.91 -16.36
C THR A 30 15.34 5.73 -15.77
N GLU A 31 15.11 4.74 -14.89
CA GLU A 31 13.79 4.47 -14.33
C GLU A 31 13.82 4.04 -12.86
N ILE A 32 12.72 4.31 -12.17
CA ILE A 32 12.38 3.78 -10.83
C ILE A 32 11.09 2.97 -10.99
N ARG A 33 11.16 1.67 -10.67
CA ARG A 33 10.01 0.75 -10.77
C ARG A 33 9.22 0.75 -9.48
N ILE A 34 7.95 1.08 -9.58
CA ILE A 34 7.00 1.05 -8.46
C ILE A 34 5.95 -0.02 -8.75
N GLY A 35 5.72 -0.90 -7.78
CA GLY A 35 4.75 -1.99 -7.91
C GLY A 35 3.38 -1.63 -7.34
N GLN A 36 2.32 -2.13 -7.95
CA GLN A 36 0.96 -2.07 -7.42
C GLN A 36 0.32 -3.46 -7.51
N PHE A 37 -0.30 -3.93 -6.43
CA PHE A 37 -1.24 -5.05 -6.46
C PHE A 37 -2.61 -4.54 -6.06
N ALA A 38 -3.61 -4.81 -6.88
CA ALA A 38 -4.96 -4.27 -6.68
C ALA A 38 -5.99 -5.08 -7.48
N ALA A 39 -7.26 -4.97 -7.10
CA ALA A 39 -8.35 -5.48 -7.92
C ALA A 39 -8.47 -4.69 -9.22
N LEU A 40 -8.04 -5.26 -10.34
CA LEU A 40 -8.20 -4.69 -11.67
C LEU A 40 -9.28 -5.41 -12.48
N THR A 41 -9.73 -6.56 -11.99
CA THR A 41 -10.87 -7.33 -12.50
C THR A 41 -11.84 -7.67 -11.37
N GLY A 42 -13.03 -8.19 -11.72
CA GLY A 42 -14.07 -8.57 -10.77
C GLY A 42 -14.91 -7.40 -10.22
N PRO A 43 -15.79 -7.65 -9.24
CA PRO A 43 -16.71 -6.64 -8.70
C PRO A 43 -16.03 -5.42 -8.09
N ALA A 44 -14.83 -5.57 -7.51
CA ALA A 44 -14.07 -4.48 -6.90
C ALA A 44 -13.14 -3.73 -7.88
N ALA A 45 -13.17 -4.06 -9.18
CA ALA A 45 -12.23 -3.56 -10.18
C ALA A 45 -12.17 -2.03 -10.30
N GLU A 46 -13.28 -1.34 -10.11
CA GLU A 46 -13.33 0.12 -10.21
C GLU A 46 -12.45 0.80 -9.15
N LEU A 47 -12.37 0.24 -7.95
CA LEU A 47 -11.50 0.77 -6.90
C LEU A 47 -10.02 0.72 -7.34
N GLY A 48 -9.56 -0.43 -7.82
CA GLY A 48 -8.18 -0.60 -8.27
C GLY A 48 -7.85 0.22 -9.50
N LYS A 49 -8.73 0.23 -10.51
CA LYS A 49 -8.54 1.00 -11.75
C LYS A 49 -8.48 2.51 -11.50
N ARG A 50 -9.38 3.05 -10.67
CA ARG A 50 -9.38 4.48 -10.34
C ARG A 50 -8.14 4.89 -9.57
N LEU A 51 -7.71 4.07 -8.61
CA LEU A 51 -6.46 4.31 -7.88
C LEU A 51 -5.26 4.25 -8.84
N GLN A 52 -5.19 3.25 -9.71
CA GLN A 52 -4.15 3.13 -10.74
C GLN A 52 -4.10 4.36 -11.65
N GLN A 53 -5.26 4.84 -12.14
CA GLN A 53 -5.35 6.03 -12.97
C GLN A 53 -4.80 7.27 -12.25
N GLY A 54 -5.14 7.45 -10.97
CA GLY A 54 -4.60 8.55 -10.17
C GLY A 54 -3.08 8.50 -10.02
N ILE A 55 -2.52 7.31 -9.76
CA ILE A 55 -1.07 7.11 -9.67
C ILE A 55 -0.41 7.41 -11.03
N LEU A 56 -0.93 6.87 -12.12
CA LEU A 56 -0.39 7.09 -13.47
C LEU A 56 -0.45 8.56 -13.90
N ALA A 57 -1.53 9.26 -13.56
CA ALA A 57 -1.66 10.70 -13.86
C ALA A 57 -0.56 11.51 -13.14
N HIS A 58 -0.30 11.19 -11.86
CA HIS A 58 0.77 11.86 -11.11
C HIS A 58 2.16 11.48 -11.65
N PHE A 59 2.40 10.20 -11.96
CA PHE A 59 3.67 9.76 -12.55
C PHE A 59 3.93 10.43 -13.90
N ALA A 60 2.89 10.60 -14.73
CA ALA A 60 3.00 11.32 -16.00
C ALA A 60 3.45 12.77 -15.79
N ALA A 61 2.89 13.47 -14.81
CA ALA A 61 3.28 14.85 -14.48
C ALA A 61 4.74 14.92 -13.99
N VAL A 62 5.15 14.01 -13.10
CA VAL A 62 6.53 13.93 -12.61
C VAL A 62 7.51 13.62 -13.75
N ASN A 63 7.16 12.68 -14.62
CA ASN A 63 8.00 12.29 -15.74
C ASN A 63 8.15 13.41 -16.77
N ALA A 64 7.07 14.18 -17.03
CA ALA A 64 7.14 15.37 -17.89
C ALA A 64 8.06 16.47 -17.32
N ALA A 65 8.23 16.52 -16.01
CA ALA A 65 9.14 17.43 -15.30
C ALA A 65 10.56 16.84 -15.13
N SER A 66 11.00 15.94 -16.03
CA SER A 66 12.30 15.27 -16.01
C SER A 66 12.48 14.16 -14.96
N GLY A 67 11.38 13.69 -14.37
CA GLY A 67 11.38 12.58 -13.42
C GLY A 67 12.06 12.91 -12.07
N ILE A 68 12.51 11.87 -11.40
CA ILE A 68 13.22 11.98 -10.11
C ILE A 68 14.74 11.84 -10.35
N ASN A 69 15.47 12.92 -10.22
CA ASN A 69 16.91 12.95 -10.53
C ASN A 69 17.23 12.37 -11.92
N GLY A 70 16.44 12.75 -12.93
CA GLY A 70 16.59 12.28 -14.31
C GLY A 70 16.05 10.87 -14.59
N ARG A 71 15.36 10.23 -13.61
CA ARG A 71 14.76 8.90 -13.77
C ARG A 71 13.26 8.99 -13.87
N SER A 72 12.67 8.28 -14.81
CA SER A 72 11.21 8.20 -14.93
C SER A 72 10.61 7.24 -13.88
N LEU A 73 9.44 7.56 -13.36
CA LEU A 73 8.64 6.64 -12.56
C LEU A 73 7.88 5.69 -13.49
N LYS A 74 7.97 4.39 -13.20
CA LYS A 74 7.28 3.33 -13.93
C LYS A 74 6.41 2.53 -12.99
N LEU A 75 5.09 2.52 -13.22
CA LEU A 75 4.17 1.68 -12.49
C LEU A 75 4.06 0.30 -13.13
N ILE A 76 4.20 -0.74 -12.31
CA ILE A 76 3.96 -2.14 -12.69
C ILE A 76 2.80 -2.62 -11.82
N SER A 77 1.64 -2.89 -12.43
CA SER A 77 0.44 -3.32 -11.70
C SER A 77 0.16 -4.80 -11.94
N ARG A 78 -0.21 -5.50 -10.86
CA ARG A 78 -0.63 -6.90 -10.88
C ARG A 78 -2.05 -7.00 -10.32
N ASP A 79 -2.91 -7.69 -11.06
CA ASP A 79 -4.30 -7.93 -10.66
C ASP A 79 -4.38 -9.00 -9.58
N ASP A 80 -5.02 -8.68 -8.47
CA ASP A 80 -5.33 -9.64 -7.41
C ASP A 80 -6.83 -10.01 -7.35
N GLY A 81 -7.67 -9.37 -8.18
CA GLY A 81 -9.11 -9.61 -8.20
C GLY A 81 -9.81 -9.46 -6.85
N TYR A 82 -9.19 -8.73 -5.90
CA TYR A 82 -9.63 -8.61 -4.52
C TYR A 82 -9.60 -9.93 -3.75
N GLU A 83 -8.69 -10.86 -4.12
CA GLU A 83 -8.54 -12.16 -3.49
C GLU A 83 -7.20 -12.29 -2.75
N PRO A 84 -7.21 -12.60 -1.42
CA PRO A 84 -5.99 -12.67 -0.60
C PRO A 84 -4.90 -13.58 -1.17
N ASN A 85 -5.28 -14.77 -1.64
CA ASN A 85 -4.32 -15.72 -2.20
C ASN A 85 -3.67 -15.20 -3.49
N LYS A 86 -4.42 -14.48 -4.33
CA LYS A 86 -3.87 -13.84 -5.53
C LYS A 86 -2.98 -12.65 -5.18
N ALA A 87 -3.33 -11.89 -4.14
CA ALA A 87 -2.50 -10.78 -3.66
C ALA A 87 -1.12 -11.26 -3.17
N ILE A 88 -1.03 -12.42 -2.51
CA ILE A 88 0.25 -13.03 -2.13
C ILE A 88 1.10 -13.33 -3.37
N VAL A 89 0.50 -13.89 -4.41
CA VAL A 89 1.21 -14.19 -5.66
C VAL A 89 1.63 -12.91 -6.36
N ALA A 90 0.71 -11.95 -6.50
CA ALA A 90 0.97 -10.66 -7.14
C ALA A 90 2.13 -9.90 -6.48
N VAL A 91 2.16 -9.83 -5.13
CA VAL A 91 3.23 -9.14 -4.42
C VAL A 91 4.58 -9.86 -4.55
N LYS A 92 4.59 -11.19 -4.51
CA LYS A 92 5.82 -11.95 -4.75
C LYS A 92 6.36 -11.75 -6.16
N THR A 93 5.51 -11.76 -7.18
CA THR A 93 5.90 -11.48 -8.57
C THR A 93 6.50 -10.07 -8.70
N LEU A 94 5.87 -9.05 -8.09
CA LEU A 94 6.40 -7.68 -8.10
C LEU A 94 7.78 -7.59 -7.46
N ILE A 95 8.02 -8.32 -6.36
CA ILE A 95 9.30 -8.32 -5.64
C ILE A 95 10.35 -9.17 -6.38
N ASP A 96 10.00 -10.43 -6.71
CA ASP A 96 10.97 -11.43 -7.12
C ASP A 96 11.29 -11.40 -8.62
N GLU A 97 10.32 -11.03 -9.46
CA GLU A 97 10.44 -11.03 -10.92
C GLU A 97 10.54 -9.62 -11.48
N ASP A 98 9.59 -8.74 -11.13
CA ASP A 98 9.55 -7.36 -11.62
C ASP A 98 10.62 -6.47 -10.96
N LYS A 99 11.16 -6.91 -9.80
CA LYS A 99 12.21 -6.21 -9.05
C LYS A 99 11.83 -4.76 -8.81
N VAL A 100 10.68 -4.52 -8.20
CA VAL A 100 10.23 -3.15 -7.89
C VAL A 100 10.97 -2.58 -6.68
N PHE A 101 11.16 -1.27 -6.67
CA PHE A 101 11.81 -0.52 -5.58
C PHE A 101 10.90 -0.35 -4.36
N ALA A 102 9.62 -0.07 -4.61
CA ALA A 102 8.60 0.14 -3.59
C ALA A 102 7.24 -0.31 -4.11
N LEU A 103 6.30 -0.53 -3.19
CA LEU A 103 4.91 -0.80 -3.50
C LEU A 103 4.05 0.44 -3.20
N ILE A 104 3.00 0.67 -4.00
CA ILE A 104 2.07 1.79 -3.80
C ILE A 104 0.62 1.34 -3.99
N GLY A 105 -0.29 1.81 -3.14
CA GLY A 105 -1.71 1.78 -3.41
C GLY A 105 -2.30 0.38 -3.57
N SER A 106 -1.99 -0.55 -2.66
CA SER A 106 -2.73 -1.81 -2.57
C SER A 106 -4.20 -1.55 -2.25
N VAL A 107 -5.12 -2.36 -2.79
CA VAL A 107 -6.56 -2.21 -2.54
C VAL A 107 -7.07 -3.30 -1.63
N GLY A 108 -7.63 -2.87 -0.49
CA GLY A 108 -8.38 -3.72 0.42
C GLY A 108 -7.62 -4.22 1.63
N THR A 109 -8.38 -4.45 2.70
CA THR A 109 -7.85 -4.97 3.97
C THR A 109 -7.41 -6.43 3.85
N PRO A 110 -8.25 -7.37 3.34
CA PRO A 110 -7.88 -8.78 3.32
C PRO A 110 -6.68 -9.07 2.40
N THR A 111 -6.59 -8.41 1.26
CA THR A 111 -5.49 -8.54 0.30
C THR A 111 -4.20 -7.95 0.84
N THR A 112 -4.26 -6.75 1.45
CA THR A 112 -3.08 -6.12 2.06
C THR A 112 -2.57 -6.92 3.24
N LEU A 113 -3.43 -7.38 4.15
CA LEU A 113 -3.03 -8.23 5.28
C LEU A 113 -2.33 -9.51 4.81
N ALA A 114 -2.85 -10.17 3.78
CA ALA A 114 -2.27 -11.38 3.21
C ALA A 114 -0.87 -11.13 2.60
N ALA A 115 -0.63 -9.93 2.07
CA ALA A 115 0.64 -9.54 1.46
C ALA A 115 1.73 -9.13 2.48
N VAL A 116 1.35 -8.69 3.69
CA VAL A 116 2.28 -8.18 4.74
C VAL A 116 3.47 -9.11 5.01
N PRO A 117 3.30 -10.45 5.16
CA PRO A 117 4.44 -11.31 5.41
C PRO A 117 5.51 -11.25 4.32
N ALA A 118 5.12 -11.21 3.05
CA ALA A 118 6.06 -11.10 1.92
C ALA A 118 6.72 -9.72 1.86
N ILE A 119 5.96 -8.66 2.12
CA ILE A 119 6.45 -7.28 2.20
C ILE A 119 7.51 -7.16 3.29
N ASN A 120 7.24 -7.69 4.49
CA ASN A 120 8.17 -7.64 5.61
C ASN A 120 9.43 -8.49 5.38
N ALA A 121 9.28 -9.68 4.80
CA ALA A 121 10.42 -10.55 4.48
C ALA A 121 11.38 -9.90 3.47
N ALA A 122 10.83 -9.16 2.51
CA ALA A 122 11.62 -8.43 1.52
C ALA A 122 12.14 -7.07 2.03
N GLY A 123 11.60 -6.56 3.15
CA GLY A 123 11.93 -5.22 3.65
C GLY A 123 11.50 -4.08 2.73
N ILE A 124 10.57 -4.34 1.79
CA ILE A 124 10.13 -3.37 0.79
C ILE A 124 9.04 -2.44 1.37
N PRO A 125 9.08 -1.12 1.15
CA PRO A 125 8.04 -0.23 1.62
C PRO A 125 6.74 -0.37 0.81
N LEU A 126 5.59 -0.39 1.49
CA LEU A 126 4.26 -0.22 0.91
C LEU A 126 3.71 1.15 1.31
N ILE A 127 3.50 2.01 0.33
CA ILE A 127 3.05 3.39 0.50
C ILE A 127 1.56 3.50 0.16
N GLY A 128 0.79 4.10 1.05
CA GLY A 128 -0.61 4.42 0.82
C GLY A 128 -1.51 3.21 0.54
N PRO A 129 -1.49 2.14 1.36
CA PRO A 129 -2.47 1.07 1.21
C PRO A 129 -3.89 1.63 1.31
N PHE A 130 -4.76 1.28 0.35
CA PHE A 130 -6.13 1.78 0.31
C PHE A 130 -7.02 1.00 1.27
N THR A 131 -6.69 1.15 2.55
CA THR A 131 -7.40 0.59 3.70
C THR A 131 -7.13 1.40 4.95
N GLY A 132 -8.12 1.50 5.83
CA GLY A 132 -8.03 2.15 7.15
C GLY A 132 -7.97 1.17 8.32
N ALA A 133 -7.79 -0.14 8.06
CA ALA A 133 -7.85 -1.16 9.10
C ALA A 133 -6.75 -1.00 10.15
N GLN A 134 -7.15 -1.06 11.44
CA GLN A 134 -6.24 -0.92 12.58
C GLN A 134 -5.18 -2.03 12.62
N ALA A 135 -5.52 -3.25 12.21
CA ALA A 135 -4.60 -4.38 12.14
C ALA A 135 -3.39 -4.20 11.21
N LEU A 136 -3.41 -3.20 10.33
CA LEU A 136 -2.26 -2.80 9.51
C LEU A 136 -1.44 -1.66 10.15
N ARG A 137 -1.90 -1.09 11.25
CA ARG A 137 -1.29 0.06 11.96
C ARG A 137 -0.70 -0.36 13.30
N GLU A 138 -1.34 -1.33 13.94
CA GLU A 138 -0.95 -1.88 15.24
C GLU A 138 -0.91 -3.41 15.17
N PRO A 139 0.24 -4.03 15.60
CA PRO A 139 1.46 -3.36 16.03
C PRO A 139 2.13 -2.58 14.89
N PHE A 140 2.96 -1.57 15.25
CA PHE A 140 3.69 -0.76 14.28
C PHE A 140 4.48 -1.63 13.30
N ASN A 141 4.32 -1.36 11.99
CA ASN A 141 5.06 -2.00 10.92
C ASN A 141 5.87 -0.96 10.14
N ARG A 142 7.20 -1.06 10.22
CA ARG A 142 8.12 -0.11 9.59
C ARG A 142 8.05 -0.05 8.07
N ASN A 143 7.44 -1.05 7.44
CA ASN A 143 7.33 -1.13 5.98
C ASN A 143 5.98 -0.62 5.45
N LEU A 144 5.04 -0.23 6.31
CA LEU A 144 3.72 0.26 5.91
C LEU A 144 3.59 1.75 6.20
N PHE A 145 3.32 2.55 5.16
CA PHE A 145 3.19 4.00 5.24
C PHE A 145 1.77 4.43 4.89
N HIS A 146 0.98 4.78 5.90
CA HIS A 146 -0.43 5.12 5.76
C HIS A 146 -0.62 6.60 5.43
N VAL A 147 -1.50 6.91 4.46
CA VAL A 147 -1.84 8.28 4.05
C VAL A 147 -3.31 8.64 4.30
N ARG A 148 -4.15 7.66 4.68
CA ARG A 148 -5.55 7.90 5.04
C ARG A 148 -5.77 7.68 6.55
N ALA A 149 -6.88 8.20 7.08
CA ALA A 149 -7.31 7.95 8.44
C ALA A 149 -7.59 6.45 8.70
N SER A 150 -7.61 6.05 9.97
CA SER A 150 -8.05 4.71 10.34
C SER A 150 -9.57 4.58 10.20
N TYR A 151 -10.06 3.34 10.07
CA TYR A 151 -11.50 3.09 10.11
C TYR A 151 -12.10 3.48 11.46
N LEU A 152 -11.32 3.43 12.54
CA LEU A 152 -11.77 3.91 13.85
C LEU A 152 -12.04 5.42 13.83
N ASP A 153 -11.16 6.20 13.21
CA ASP A 153 -11.35 7.66 13.08
C ASP A 153 -12.51 8.00 12.14
N GLU A 154 -12.58 7.32 10.97
CA GLU A 154 -13.62 7.54 9.98
C GLU A 154 -15.03 7.24 10.55
N THR A 155 -15.19 6.08 11.19
CA THR A 155 -16.48 5.66 11.76
C THR A 155 -16.86 6.49 12.98
N GLU A 156 -15.89 6.90 13.81
CA GLU A 156 -16.15 7.85 14.91
C GLU A 156 -16.74 9.15 14.37
N ARG A 157 -16.16 9.70 13.31
CA ARG A 157 -16.66 10.94 12.68
C ARG A 157 -18.05 10.76 12.08
N ILE A 158 -18.32 9.64 11.43
CA ILE A 158 -19.63 9.32 10.87
C ILE A 158 -20.68 9.24 11.98
N VAL A 159 -20.42 8.43 13.02
CA VAL A 159 -21.36 8.25 14.15
C VAL A 159 -21.53 9.55 14.91
N GLN A 160 -20.48 10.32 15.15
CA GLN A 160 -20.56 11.63 15.76
C GLN A 160 -21.51 12.55 14.98
N HIS A 161 -21.32 12.63 13.66
CA HIS A 161 -22.16 13.48 12.80
C HIS A 161 -23.63 13.05 12.85
N LEU A 162 -23.92 11.75 12.72
CA LEU A 162 -25.27 11.22 12.81
C LEU A 162 -25.90 11.54 14.17
N SER A 163 -25.14 11.42 15.25
CA SER A 163 -25.62 11.74 16.60
C SER A 163 -25.96 13.23 16.78
N THR A 164 -25.20 14.16 16.17
CA THR A 164 -25.51 15.60 16.21
C THR A 164 -26.81 15.93 15.47
N LEU A 165 -27.23 15.07 14.53
CA LEU A 165 -28.52 15.17 13.83
C LEU A 165 -29.66 14.46 14.58
N GLY A 166 -29.42 13.94 15.79
CA GLY A 166 -30.42 13.22 16.57
C GLY A 166 -30.65 11.76 16.11
N ILE A 167 -29.83 11.25 15.21
CA ILE A 167 -29.93 9.87 14.68
C ILE A 167 -29.23 8.93 15.66
N SER A 168 -30.02 8.07 16.33
CA SER A 168 -29.52 7.09 17.30
C SER A 168 -29.66 5.64 16.84
N LYS A 169 -30.52 5.36 15.85
CA LYS A 169 -30.71 4.02 15.28
C LYS A 169 -29.86 3.86 14.04
N ILE A 170 -28.69 3.24 14.19
CA ILE A 170 -27.70 3.05 13.12
C ILE A 170 -27.57 1.54 12.88
N ALA A 171 -27.91 1.09 11.69
CA ALA A 171 -27.64 -0.27 11.21
C ALA A 171 -26.31 -0.30 10.46
N VAL A 172 -25.63 -1.44 10.51
CA VAL A 172 -24.35 -1.67 9.80
C VAL A 172 -24.51 -2.79 8.79
N PHE A 173 -24.36 -2.44 7.52
CA PHE A 173 -24.23 -3.39 6.43
C PHE A 173 -22.75 -3.48 6.06
N HIS A 174 -22.15 -4.66 6.13
CA HIS A 174 -20.70 -4.80 5.90
C HIS A 174 -20.31 -6.09 5.16
N GLN A 175 -19.14 -6.10 4.56
CA GLN A 175 -18.56 -7.28 3.94
C GLN A 175 -18.15 -8.30 5.02
N ASN A 176 -18.39 -9.59 4.78
CA ASN A 176 -18.05 -10.67 5.71
C ASN A 176 -16.57 -11.06 5.62
N ASP A 177 -15.67 -10.12 5.92
CA ASP A 177 -14.23 -10.34 5.98
C ASP A 177 -13.54 -9.31 6.89
N SER A 178 -12.20 -9.26 6.86
CA SER A 178 -11.41 -8.34 7.69
C SER A 178 -11.69 -6.86 7.40
N TYR A 179 -12.10 -6.50 6.18
CA TYR A 179 -12.50 -5.13 5.86
C TYR A 179 -13.78 -4.74 6.58
N GLY A 180 -14.84 -5.52 6.36
CA GLY A 180 -16.14 -5.21 6.96
C GLY A 180 -16.12 -5.34 8.49
N LYS A 181 -15.38 -6.33 9.04
CA LYS A 181 -15.21 -6.49 10.49
C LYS A 181 -14.49 -5.29 11.11
N ALA A 182 -13.46 -4.74 10.45
CA ALA A 182 -12.79 -3.54 10.95
C ALA A 182 -13.69 -2.30 10.92
N GLY A 183 -14.55 -2.16 9.90
CA GLY A 183 -15.56 -1.10 9.84
C GLY A 183 -16.62 -1.25 10.93
N LEU A 184 -17.15 -2.47 11.12
CA LEU A 184 -18.11 -2.76 12.19
C LEU A 184 -17.54 -2.45 13.57
N GLU A 185 -16.29 -2.89 13.85
CA GLU A 185 -15.60 -2.61 15.11
C GLU A 185 -15.56 -1.10 15.39
N GLY A 186 -15.22 -0.31 14.38
CA GLY A 186 -15.17 1.14 14.52
C GLY A 186 -16.52 1.75 14.82
N VAL A 187 -17.59 1.31 14.16
CA VAL A 187 -18.98 1.77 14.47
C VAL A 187 -19.40 1.36 15.86
N VAL A 188 -19.16 0.12 16.27
CA VAL A 188 -19.50 -0.37 17.63
C VAL A 188 -18.80 0.47 18.70
N ARG A 189 -17.50 0.73 18.55
CA ARG A 189 -16.72 1.59 19.46
C ARG A 189 -17.27 3.02 19.52
N ALA A 190 -17.62 3.59 18.37
CA ALA A 190 -18.16 4.94 18.30
C ALA A 190 -19.55 5.06 18.94
N LEU A 191 -20.42 4.07 18.75
CA LEU A 191 -21.74 4.01 19.38
C LEU A 191 -21.63 3.79 20.89
N ALA A 192 -20.73 2.92 21.35
CA ALA A 192 -20.52 2.64 22.77
C ALA A 192 -20.13 3.90 23.56
N LYS A 193 -19.35 4.81 23.01
CA LYS A 193 -19.06 6.12 23.63
C LYS A 193 -20.31 6.98 23.88
N ARG A 194 -21.41 6.65 23.22
CA ARG A 194 -22.71 7.35 23.32
C ARG A 194 -23.77 6.52 24.02
N ASN A 195 -23.37 5.41 24.67
CA ASN A 195 -24.26 4.41 25.30
C ASN A 195 -25.27 3.82 24.30
N LEU A 196 -24.88 3.65 23.04
CA LEU A 196 -25.68 3.07 21.96
C LEU A 196 -25.03 1.78 21.44
N ASN A 197 -25.84 0.97 20.77
CA ASN A 197 -25.42 -0.22 20.03
C ASN A 197 -25.93 -0.13 18.58
N PRO A 198 -25.35 -0.90 17.63
CA PRO A 198 -25.94 -1.04 16.30
C PRO A 198 -27.38 -1.54 16.38
N ALA A 199 -28.29 -0.90 15.66
CA ALA A 199 -29.71 -1.30 15.60
C ALA A 199 -29.87 -2.64 14.84
N ALA A 200 -29.00 -2.90 13.87
CA ALA A 200 -28.90 -4.17 13.14
C ALA A 200 -27.49 -4.31 12.57
N THR A 201 -27.08 -5.55 12.32
CA THR A 201 -25.82 -5.85 11.65
C THR A 201 -26.06 -6.96 10.64
N VAL A 202 -25.77 -6.71 9.37
CA VAL A 202 -25.95 -7.67 8.28
C VAL A 202 -24.72 -7.70 7.37
N THR A 203 -24.51 -8.82 6.70
CA THR A 203 -23.27 -9.05 5.94
C THR A 203 -23.55 -9.45 4.50
N VAL A 204 -22.58 -9.16 3.64
CA VAL A 204 -22.47 -9.67 2.28
C VAL A 204 -21.10 -10.32 2.10
N GLU A 205 -21.02 -11.37 1.32
CA GLU A 205 -19.74 -12.03 1.03
C GLU A 205 -18.86 -11.17 0.11
N ARG A 206 -17.53 -11.27 0.29
CA ARG A 206 -16.57 -10.59 -0.58
C ARG A 206 -16.80 -11.01 -2.05
N ASN A 207 -16.67 -10.05 -2.96
CA ASN A 207 -16.89 -10.25 -4.40
C ASN A 207 -18.30 -10.75 -4.77
N SER A 208 -19.24 -10.73 -3.84
CA SER A 208 -20.66 -11.06 -4.09
C SER A 208 -21.47 -9.79 -4.31
N VAL A 209 -22.49 -9.90 -5.15
CA VAL A 209 -23.55 -8.89 -5.33
C VAL A 209 -24.90 -9.39 -4.81
N ASP A 210 -24.92 -10.57 -4.18
CA ASP A 210 -26.12 -11.13 -3.57
C ASP A 210 -26.40 -10.47 -2.22
N VAL A 211 -27.38 -9.57 -2.23
CA VAL A 211 -27.82 -8.82 -1.06
C VAL A 211 -29.25 -9.17 -0.63
N ALA A 212 -29.88 -10.16 -1.27
CA ALA A 212 -31.27 -10.50 -1.01
C ALA A 212 -31.48 -10.96 0.44
N GLY A 213 -30.63 -11.88 0.94
CA GLY A 213 -30.69 -12.32 2.34
C GLY A 213 -30.44 -11.21 3.35
N PRO A 214 -29.39 -10.40 3.22
CA PRO A 214 -29.10 -9.26 4.12
C PRO A 214 -30.19 -8.18 4.17
N LEU A 215 -31.03 -8.05 3.13
CA LEU A 215 -32.07 -7.02 3.06
C LEU A 215 -33.46 -7.52 3.47
N ALA A 216 -33.62 -8.82 3.72
CA ALA A 216 -34.87 -9.43 4.20
C ALA A 216 -35.03 -9.26 5.71
#